data_fd9004cf77a3509a53d735bda2b6c43b
#
_entry.id   fd9004cf77a3509a53d735bda2b6c43b
#
_cell.length_a   1.000
_cell.length_b   1.000
_cell.length_c   1.000
_cell.angle_alpha   90.00
_cell.angle_beta   90.00
_cell.angle_gamma   90.00
#
_symmetry.space_group_name_H-M   'P 1'
#
loop_
_entity.id
_entity.type
_entity.pdbx_description
1 polymer ?
#
loop_
_entity_poly.entity_id
_entity_poly.type
_entity_poly.pdbx_seq_one_letter_code
_entity_poly.pdbx_strand_id
1 'polypeptide(L)'
;MDNAVIKLEDIRKSYFMGKQELQVLKGITLDILRNEYVALMGPSGSGKSTLMNILGCLDSPSDGKYILNGHDVSTMLDNELAGIRNKEIGFVFQQFNLLPRLSALENVALPLVYAGIPKKIRTEMAEEVLRKVDLSDRSHHKPNELSGGQCQRVAIARALVNNPSIILADEPTGNLDTKTSYEIMSIFSKIHDDGNTVVLVTHEEDISNYAKRVIRLR
;
A
#
# COMPACT_ATOMS: atom_id res chain seq x y z
N MET A 1 -17.32 11.90 15.98
CA MET A 1 -15.88 12.01 15.67
C MET A 1 -15.69 11.49 14.24
N ASP A 2 -14.97 12.22 13.43
CA ASP A 2 -14.72 11.83 12.04
C ASP A 2 -13.87 10.54 12.06
N ASN A 3 -14.43 9.43 11.58
CA ASN A 3 -13.77 8.11 11.60
C ASN A 3 -12.99 7.85 10.29
N ALA A 4 -12.88 8.86 9.42
CA ALA A 4 -12.16 8.74 8.16
C ALA A 4 -10.64 8.69 8.40
N VAL A 5 -9.98 7.68 7.85
CA VAL A 5 -8.50 7.60 7.81
C VAL A 5 -7.96 8.29 6.57
N ILE A 6 -8.70 8.24 5.47
CA ILE A 6 -8.43 8.97 4.22
C ILE A 6 -9.62 9.90 3.95
N LYS A 7 -9.34 11.17 3.69
CA LYS A 7 -10.34 12.12 3.22
C LYS A 7 -9.78 12.93 2.06
N LEU A 8 -10.43 12.81 0.92
CA LEU A 8 -10.13 13.54 -0.31
C LEU A 8 -11.25 14.54 -0.60
N GLU A 9 -10.91 15.80 -0.81
CA GLU A 9 -11.84 16.88 -1.15
C GLU A 9 -11.39 17.50 -2.48
N ASP A 10 -12.17 17.29 -3.54
CA ASP A 10 -11.96 17.82 -4.90
C ASP A 10 -10.53 17.60 -5.47
N ILE A 11 -9.96 16.43 -5.25
CA ILE A 11 -8.59 16.11 -5.69
C ILE A 11 -8.50 16.15 -7.21
N ARG A 12 -7.59 16.99 -7.70
CA ARG A 12 -7.25 17.15 -9.11
C ARG A 12 -5.78 16.85 -9.35
N LYS A 13 -5.47 16.25 -10.48
CA LYS A 13 -4.09 16.00 -10.90
C LYS A 13 -3.94 16.23 -12.38
N SER A 14 -3.02 17.12 -12.73
CA SER A 14 -2.59 17.41 -14.10
C SER A 14 -1.10 17.14 -14.25
N TYR A 15 -0.71 16.64 -15.40
CA TYR A 15 0.69 16.50 -15.83
C TYR A 15 0.94 17.38 -17.04
N PHE A 16 2.12 17.96 -17.16
CA PHE A 16 2.51 18.79 -18.28
C PHE A 16 3.49 18.06 -19.20
N MET A 17 3.09 17.87 -20.45
CA MET A 17 3.96 17.38 -21.52
C MET A 17 4.34 18.56 -22.44
N GLY A 18 5.42 19.24 -22.08
CA GLY A 18 5.78 20.51 -22.70
C GLY A 18 4.74 21.60 -22.40
N LYS A 19 4.02 22.08 -23.41
CA LYS A 19 2.94 23.09 -23.26
C LYS A 19 1.54 22.48 -23.11
N GLN A 20 1.41 21.17 -23.28
CA GLN A 20 0.11 20.50 -23.22
C GLN A 20 -0.14 20.00 -21.81
N GLU A 21 -1.27 20.42 -21.22
CA GLU A 21 -1.76 19.91 -19.95
C GLU A 21 -2.62 18.67 -20.18
N LEU A 22 -2.34 17.61 -19.42
CA LEU A 22 -3.15 16.40 -19.35
C LEU A 22 -3.74 16.28 -17.96
N GLN A 23 -5.01 16.61 -17.79
CA GLN A 23 -5.73 16.42 -16.55
C GLN A 23 -6.16 14.97 -16.41
N VAL A 24 -5.59 14.27 -15.42
CA VAL A 24 -5.85 12.83 -15.13
C VAL A 24 -6.93 12.66 -14.06
N LEU A 25 -6.85 13.41 -12.96
CA LEU A 25 -7.89 13.41 -11.93
C LEU A 25 -8.67 14.73 -12.01
N LYS A 26 -10.01 14.63 -12.02
CA LYS A 26 -10.91 15.74 -12.38
C LYS A 26 -11.84 16.16 -11.22
N GLY A 27 -11.35 16.06 -9.97
CA GLY A 27 -12.12 16.43 -8.79
C GLY A 27 -12.70 15.19 -8.09
N ILE A 28 -11.83 14.41 -7.43
CA ILE A 28 -12.24 13.23 -6.67
C ILE A 28 -12.51 13.65 -5.23
N THR A 29 -13.73 13.39 -4.75
CA THR A 29 -14.11 13.52 -3.35
C THR A 29 -14.47 12.14 -2.82
N LEU A 30 -13.77 11.70 -1.78
CA LEU A 30 -13.86 10.33 -1.27
C LEU A 30 -13.38 10.26 0.18
N ASP A 31 -14.14 9.58 1.03
CA ASP A 31 -13.72 9.20 2.37
C ASP A 31 -13.53 7.68 2.46
N ILE A 32 -12.46 7.25 3.14
CA ILE A 32 -12.24 5.84 3.54
C ILE A 32 -12.14 5.82 5.06
N LEU A 33 -12.98 4.99 5.67
CA LEU A 33 -13.06 4.89 7.13
C LEU A 33 -11.98 3.95 7.68
N ARG A 34 -11.67 4.11 8.97
CA ARG A 34 -10.80 3.15 9.67
C ARG A 34 -11.40 1.76 9.62
N ASN A 35 -10.55 0.77 9.46
CA ASN A 35 -10.93 -0.64 9.32
C ASN A 35 -11.93 -0.87 8.17
N GLU A 36 -11.80 -0.12 7.07
CA GLU A 36 -12.54 -0.38 5.84
C GLU A 36 -11.68 -1.19 4.88
N TYR A 37 -12.27 -2.14 4.18
CA TYR A 37 -11.63 -2.85 3.08
C TYR A 37 -12.26 -2.38 1.77
N VAL A 38 -11.52 -1.59 1.01
CA VAL A 38 -11.99 -0.92 -0.21
C VAL A 38 -11.23 -1.44 -1.43
N ALA A 39 -11.93 -1.71 -2.52
CA ALA A 39 -11.32 -1.95 -3.84
C ALA A 39 -11.52 -0.73 -4.75
N LEU A 40 -10.43 -0.26 -5.34
CA LEU A 40 -10.41 0.75 -6.41
C LEU A 40 -10.35 0.03 -7.76
N MET A 41 -11.38 0.17 -8.56
CA MET A 41 -11.49 -0.43 -9.88
C MET A 41 -11.69 0.62 -10.96
N GLY A 42 -11.46 0.25 -12.22
CA GLY A 42 -11.73 1.09 -13.38
C GLY A 42 -10.93 0.63 -14.60
N PRO A 43 -11.26 1.08 -15.81
CA PRO A 43 -10.53 0.72 -17.03
C PRO A 43 -9.09 1.26 -17.02
N SER A 44 -8.27 0.76 -17.93
CA SER A 44 -6.94 1.35 -18.16
C SER A 44 -7.07 2.84 -18.52
N GLY A 45 -6.22 3.67 -17.94
CA GLY A 45 -6.25 5.12 -18.15
C GLY A 45 -7.27 5.91 -17.32
N SER A 46 -8.07 5.26 -16.44
CA SER A 46 -9.03 5.98 -15.58
C SER A 46 -8.39 6.74 -14.40
N GLY A 47 -7.07 6.73 -14.26
CA GLY A 47 -6.37 7.44 -13.19
C GLY A 47 -6.13 6.63 -11.90
N LYS A 48 -6.38 5.31 -11.88
CA LYS A 48 -6.16 4.46 -10.68
C LYS A 48 -4.75 4.57 -10.11
N SER A 49 -3.73 4.40 -10.95
CA SER A 49 -2.32 4.49 -10.51
C SER A 49 -1.97 5.90 -10.04
N THR A 50 -2.53 6.94 -10.68
CA THR A 50 -2.35 8.33 -10.25
C THR A 50 -3.00 8.56 -8.88
N LEU A 51 -4.23 8.09 -8.70
CA LEU A 51 -4.91 8.18 -7.40
C LEU A 51 -4.15 7.40 -6.33
N MET A 52 -3.69 6.19 -6.63
CA MET A 52 -2.89 5.39 -5.72
C MET A 52 -1.59 6.09 -5.32
N ASN A 53 -0.89 6.72 -6.27
CA ASN A 53 0.33 7.49 -5.96
C ASN A 53 0.03 8.66 -5.02
N ILE A 54 -1.09 9.36 -5.18
CA ILE A 54 -1.52 10.41 -4.26
C ILE A 54 -1.86 9.83 -2.89
N LEU A 55 -2.68 8.78 -2.83
CA LEU A 55 -3.02 8.10 -1.58
C LEU A 55 -1.78 7.61 -0.84
N GLY A 56 -0.79 7.17 -1.61
CA GLY A 56 0.50 6.69 -1.12
C GLY A 56 1.50 7.79 -0.76
N CYS A 57 1.15 9.07 -0.89
CA CYS A 57 2.09 10.18 -0.74
C CYS A 57 3.36 10.03 -1.60
N LEU A 58 3.26 9.35 -2.77
CA LEU A 58 4.32 9.23 -3.77
C LEU A 58 4.26 10.37 -4.78
N ASP A 59 3.12 11.04 -4.87
CA ASP A 59 2.88 12.23 -5.68
C ASP A 59 1.91 13.14 -4.93
N SER A 60 1.93 14.43 -5.23
CA SER A 60 1.02 15.43 -4.63
C SER A 60 -0.10 15.78 -5.61
N PRO A 61 -1.32 16.07 -5.13
CA PRO A 61 -2.37 16.60 -6.00
C PRO A 61 -1.95 17.95 -6.58
N SER A 62 -2.48 18.28 -7.76
CA SER A 62 -2.32 19.62 -8.34
C SER A 62 -3.25 20.64 -7.69
N ASP A 63 -4.40 20.17 -7.15
CA ASP A 63 -5.39 20.97 -6.44
C ASP A 63 -6.26 20.03 -5.59
N GLY A 64 -7.00 20.60 -4.63
CA GLY A 64 -7.82 19.87 -3.68
C GLY A 64 -7.09 19.58 -2.36
N LYS A 65 -7.77 18.88 -1.47
CA LYS A 65 -7.27 18.61 -0.12
C LYS A 65 -7.23 17.12 0.18
N TYR A 66 -6.10 16.62 0.69
CA TYR A 66 -5.93 15.25 1.16
C TYR A 66 -5.54 15.21 2.63
N ILE A 67 -6.41 14.62 3.44
CA ILE A 67 -6.16 14.37 4.86
C ILE A 67 -5.93 12.86 5.05
N LEU A 68 -4.76 12.49 5.58
CA LEU A 68 -4.39 11.13 5.94
C LEU A 68 -4.19 11.04 7.45
N ASN A 69 -4.99 10.21 8.10
CA ASN A 69 -4.92 10.00 9.56
C ASN A 69 -4.89 11.32 10.37
N GLY A 70 -5.69 12.33 9.95
CA GLY A 70 -5.76 13.66 10.57
C GLY A 70 -4.67 14.64 10.13
N HIS A 71 -3.71 14.23 9.30
CA HIS A 71 -2.67 15.11 8.75
C HIS A 71 -3.06 15.62 7.37
N ASP A 72 -3.07 16.94 7.15
CA ASP A 72 -3.22 17.51 5.82
C ASP A 72 -1.90 17.36 5.05
N VAL A 73 -1.87 16.42 4.11
CA VAL A 73 -0.66 16.08 3.34
C VAL A 73 -0.59 16.81 1.98
N SER A 74 -1.63 17.59 1.63
CA SER A 74 -1.73 18.23 0.30
C SER A 74 -0.60 19.20 0.00
N THR A 75 -0.08 19.88 1.04
CA THR A 75 0.91 20.95 0.94
C THR A 75 2.25 20.61 1.61
N MET A 76 2.41 19.37 2.06
CA MET A 76 3.65 18.91 2.71
C MET A 76 4.81 18.83 1.72
N LEU A 77 6.00 19.14 2.19
CA LEU A 77 7.24 18.97 1.43
C LEU A 77 7.63 17.48 1.33
N ASP A 78 8.45 17.13 0.34
CA ASP A 78 8.86 15.73 0.08
C ASP A 78 9.44 15.02 1.31
N ASN A 79 10.20 15.72 2.14
CA ASN A 79 10.76 15.16 3.38
C ASN A 79 9.68 14.84 4.42
N GLU A 80 8.66 15.69 4.53
CA GLU A 80 7.52 15.48 5.43
C GLU A 80 6.65 14.33 4.92
N LEU A 81 6.37 14.30 3.62
CA LEU A 81 5.67 13.19 2.95
C LEU A 81 6.41 11.87 3.13
N ALA A 82 7.75 11.86 3.08
CA ALA A 82 8.54 10.66 3.34
C ALA A 82 8.35 10.13 4.77
N GLY A 83 8.26 11.03 5.76
CA GLY A 83 7.97 10.69 7.15
C GLY A 83 6.57 10.09 7.32
N ILE A 84 5.56 10.76 6.76
CA ILE A 84 4.17 10.28 6.76
C ILE A 84 4.07 8.93 6.06
N ARG A 85 4.66 8.79 4.87
CA ARG A 85 4.67 7.53 4.11
C ARG A 85 5.26 6.37 4.90
N ASN A 86 6.40 6.59 5.57
CA ASN A 86 7.04 5.54 6.37
C ASN A 86 6.20 5.11 7.58
N LYS A 87 5.48 6.04 8.19
CA LYS A 87 4.72 5.81 9.43
C LYS A 87 3.30 5.32 9.18
N GLU A 88 2.61 5.92 8.20
CA GLU A 88 1.16 5.76 8.05
C GLU A 88 0.77 4.79 6.93
N ILE A 89 1.71 4.44 6.02
CA ILE A 89 1.38 3.71 4.80
C ILE A 89 2.24 2.45 4.65
N GLY A 90 1.59 1.30 4.50
CA GLY A 90 2.20 0.07 4.07
C GLY A 90 1.91 -0.20 2.59
N PHE A 91 2.96 -0.37 1.76
CA PHE A 91 2.81 -0.64 0.34
C PHE A 91 3.03 -2.10 0.00
N VAL A 92 2.12 -2.65 -0.82
CA VAL A 92 2.26 -3.95 -1.47
C VAL A 92 2.07 -3.77 -2.97
N PHE A 93 3.06 -4.15 -3.77
CA PHE A 93 3.07 -3.97 -5.23
C PHE A 93 2.99 -5.32 -5.97
N GLN A 94 2.52 -5.28 -7.20
CA GLN A 94 2.47 -6.44 -8.10
C GLN A 94 3.86 -7.09 -8.31
N GLN A 95 4.91 -6.28 -8.43
CA GLN A 95 6.29 -6.75 -8.67
C GLN A 95 7.07 -6.95 -7.37
N PHE A 96 6.40 -7.06 -6.21
CA PHE A 96 6.96 -7.24 -4.87
C PHE A 96 7.90 -6.10 -4.42
N ASN A 97 8.69 -5.52 -5.30
CA ASN A 97 9.67 -4.45 -5.07
C ASN A 97 10.60 -4.75 -3.87
N LEU A 98 11.06 -6.00 -3.77
CA LEU A 98 12.05 -6.41 -2.79
C LEU A 98 13.45 -6.04 -3.27
N LEU A 99 14.31 -5.65 -2.34
CA LEU A 99 15.72 -5.41 -2.61
C LEU A 99 16.44 -6.76 -2.77
N PRO A 100 16.99 -7.08 -3.97
CA PRO A 100 17.44 -8.45 -4.29
C PRO A 100 18.69 -8.89 -3.53
N ARG A 101 19.45 -7.92 -2.98
CA ARG A 101 20.68 -8.18 -2.20
C ARG A 101 20.40 -8.42 -0.72
N LEU A 102 19.21 -8.06 -0.24
CA LEU A 102 18.79 -8.21 1.15
C LEU A 102 18.01 -9.50 1.34
N SER A 103 18.15 -10.13 2.52
CA SER A 103 17.31 -11.25 2.93
C SER A 103 15.85 -10.81 3.15
N ALA A 104 14.94 -11.77 3.33
CA ALA A 104 13.54 -11.50 3.69
C ALA A 104 13.45 -10.66 4.97
N LEU A 105 14.21 -11.04 6.01
CA LEU A 105 14.28 -10.31 7.27
C LEU A 105 14.74 -8.86 7.08
N GLU A 106 15.80 -8.64 6.30
CA GLU A 106 16.33 -7.31 6.03
C GLU A 106 15.39 -6.45 5.19
N ASN A 107 14.69 -7.04 4.21
CA ASN A 107 13.63 -6.36 3.45
C ASN A 107 12.48 -5.90 4.36
N VAL A 108 12.02 -6.77 5.27
CA VAL A 108 10.96 -6.43 6.23
C VAL A 108 11.43 -5.37 7.23
N ALA A 109 12.68 -5.43 7.69
CA ALA A 109 13.23 -4.48 8.63
C ALA A 109 13.51 -3.09 8.03
N LEU A 110 13.49 -2.93 6.69
CA LEU A 110 13.91 -1.70 6.01
C LEU A 110 13.11 -0.45 6.44
N PRO A 111 11.76 -0.48 6.54
CA PRO A 111 11.00 0.68 7.01
C PRO A 111 11.39 1.10 8.45
N LEU A 112 11.76 0.15 9.30
CA LEU A 112 12.21 0.40 10.66
C LEU A 112 13.59 1.08 10.71
N VAL A 113 14.44 0.86 9.68
CA VAL A 113 15.70 1.58 9.53
C VAL A 113 15.44 3.08 9.31
N TYR A 114 14.50 3.40 8.42
CA TYR A 114 14.09 4.79 8.16
C TYR A 114 13.38 5.43 9.36
N ALA A 115 12.70 4.63 10.18
CA ALA A 115 12.12 5.08 11.46
C ALA A 115 13.16 5.26 12.57
N GLY A 116 14.45 5.00 12.32
CA GLY A 116 15.53 5.16 13.32
C GLY A 116 15.53 4.08 14.42
N ILE A 117 14.84 2.97 14.24
CA ILE A 117 14.73 1.89 15.24
C ILE A 117 16.09 1.15 15.36
N PRO A 118 16.60 0.94 16.59
CA PRO A 118 17.85 0.22 16.83
C PRO A 118 17.84 -1.20 16.25
N LYS A 119 19.02 -1.68 15.77
CA LYS A 119 19.15 -2.96 15.06
C LYS A 119 18.51 -4.15 15.79
N LYS A 120 18.72 -4.29 17.08
CA LYS A 120 18.17 -5.38 17.87
C LYS A 120 16.63 -5.38 17.82
N ILE A 121 16.01 -4.24 18.12
CA ILE A 121 14.55 -4.09 18.18
C ILE A 121 13.93 -4.31 16.80
N ARG A 122 14.48 -3.70 15.74
CA ARG A 122 13.92 -3.89 14.39
C ARG A 122 14.03 -5.32 13.88
N THR A 123 15.07 -6.06 14.30
CA THR A 123 15.20 -7.49 13.96
C THR A 123 14.07 -8.29 14.62
N GLU A 124 13.85 -8.10 15.92
CA GLU A 124 12.79 -8.76 16.66
C GLU A 124 11.39 -8.44 16.08
N MET A 125 11.13 -7.18 15.74
CA MET A 125 9.87 -6.77 15.09
C MET A 125 9.69 -7.41 13.72
N ALA A 126 10.74 -7.45 12.89
CA ALA A 126 10.68 -8.03 11.56
C ALA A 126 10.47 -9.57 11.63
N GLU A 127 11.10 -10.26 12.57
CA GLU A 127 10.88 -11.70 12.81
C GLU A 127 9.44 -11.98 13.23
N GLU A 128 8.86 -11.14 14.09
CA GLU A 128 7.47 -11.27 14.52
C GLU A 128 6.51 -11.16 13.33
N VAL A 129 6.69 -10.18 12.45
CA VAL A 129 5.81 -9.99 11.28
C VAL A 129 6.02 -11.09 10.25
N LEU A 130 7.26 -11.58 10.03
CA LEU A 130 7.52 -12.74 9.17
C LEU A 130 6.80 -14.00 9.67
N ARG A 131 6.69 -14.17 11.00
CA ARG A 131 5.93 -15.27 11.59
C ARG A 131 4.43 -15.17 11.28
N LYS A 132 3.86 -13.95 11.27
CA LYS A 132 2.44 -13.72 10.94
C LYS A 132 2.09 -14.09 9.49
N VAL A 133 3.08 -14.13 8.60
CA VAL A 133 2.91 -14.51 7.19
C VAL A 133 3.50 -15.88 6.85
N ASP A 134 3.79 -16.71 7.85
CA ASP A 134 4.32 -18.08 7.73
C ASP A 134 5.66 -18.16 6.97
N LEU A 135 6.61 -17.26 7.29
CA LEU A 135 7.94 -17.19 6.67
C LEU A 135 9.10 -17.22 7.69
N SER A 136 8.88 -17.72 8.90
CA SER A 136 9.93 -17.78 9.93
C SER A 136 11.16 -18.58 9.48
N ASP A 137 10.95 -19.71 8.79
CA ASP A 137 11.98 -20.59 8.26
C ASP A 137 12.69 -20.04 7.00
N ARG A 138 12.18 -18.96 6.44
CA ARG A 138 12.68 -18.29 5.23
C ARG A 138 13.30 -16.92 5.49
N SER A 139 13.43 -16.49 6.74
CA SER A 139 13.90 -15.15 7.12
C SER A 139 15.25 -14.76 6.53
N HIS A 140 16.17 -15.72 6.34
CA HIS A 140 17.50 -15.48 5.80
C HIS A 140 17.62 -15.67 4.28
N HIS A 141 16.56 -16.13 3.60
CA HIS A 141 16.57 -16.31 2.14
C HIS A 141 16.48 -14.95 1.43
N LYS A 142 17.15 -14.86 0.28
CA LYS A 142 17.04 -13.70 -0.62
C LYS A 142 15.86 -13.87 -1.59
N PRO A 143 15.38 -12.80 -2.21
CA PRO A 143 14.24 -12.86 -3.12
C PRO A 143 14.39 -13.89 -4.26
N ASN A 144 15.58 -14.11 -4.79
CA ASN A 144 15.86 -15.10 -5.83
C ASN A 144 15.83 -16.56 -5.32
N GLU A 145 15.74 -16.78 -4.03
CA GLU A 145 15.65 -18.10 -3.37
C GLU A 145 14.20 -18.39 -2.90
N LEU A 146 13.27 -17.48 -3.18
CA LEU A 146 11.87 -17.54 -2.77
C LEU A 146 10.94 -17.71 -3.98
N SER A 147 9.81 -18.39 -3.78
CA SER A 147 8.73 -18.40 -4.77
C SER A 147 8.04 -17.02 -4.86
N GLY A 148 7.27 -16.78 -5.95
CA GLY A 148 6.51 -15.54 -6.11
C GLY A 148 5.58 -15.26 -4.95
N GLY A 149 4.85 -16.28 -4.47
CA GLY A 149 3.98 -16.15 -3.31
C GLY A 149 4.74 -15.86 -2.01
N GLN A 150 5.94 -16.45 -1.83
CA GLN A 150 6.81 -16.12 -0.70
C GLN A 150 7.34 -14.70 -0.78
N CYS A 151 7.75 -14.23 -1.97
CA CYS A 151 8.15 -12.83 -2.18
C CYS A 151 7.01 -11.86 -1.83
N GLN A 152 5.77 -12.20 -2.23
CA GLN A 152 4.61 -11.36 -1.90
C GLN A 152 4.32 -11.35 -0.40
N ARG A 153 4.44 -12.48 0.28
CA ARG A 153 4.32 -12.54 1.76
C ARG A 153 5.40 -11.69 2.45
N VAL A 154 6.64 -11.65 1.93
CA VAL A 154 7.69 -10.73 2.43
C VAL A 154 7.31 -9.28 2.20
N ALA A 155 6.75 -8.92 1.02
CA ALA A 155 6.29 -7.57 0.73
C ALA A 155 5.13 -7.15 1.66
N ILE A 156 4.20 -8.04 1.96
CA ILE A 156 3.12 -7.81 2.93
C ILE A 156 3.70 -7.62 4.34
N ALA A 157 4.62 -8.47 4.77
CA ALA A 157 5.27 -8.33 6.08
C ALA A 157 6.00 -6.98 6.19
N ARG A 158 6.72 -6.56 5.14
CA ARG A 158 7.36 -5.23 5.08
C ARG A 158 6.33 -4.10 5.20
N ALA A 159 5.17 -4.23 4.57
CA ALA A 159 4.11 -3.24 4.65
C ALA A 159 3.53 -3.11 6.08
N LEU A 160 3.49 -4.20 6.85
CA LEU A 160 2.89 -4.25 8.18
C LEU A 160 3.84 -3.82 9.32
N VAL A 161 5.14 -3.84 9.10
CA VAL A 161 6.14 -3.81 10.18
C VAL A 161 6.11 -2.53 11.03
N ASN A 162 5.72 -1.39 10.47
CA ASN A 162 5.54 -0.11 11.17
C ASN A 162 4.12 0.06 11.77
N ASN A 163 3.26 -0.94 11.68
CA ASN A 163 1.85 -0.85 12.09
C ASN A 163 1.14 0.37 11.46
N PRO A 164 1.09 0.48 10.12
CA PRO A 164 0.60 1.65 9.41
C PRO A 164 -0.91 1.81 9.58
N SER A 165 -1.41 3.05 9.35
CA SER A 165 -2.85 3.36 9.37
C SER A 165 -3.60 2.78 8.19
N ILE A 166 -2.91 2.60 7.05
CA ILE A 166 -3.48 2.04 5.82
C ILE A 166 -2.48 1.10 5.12
N ILE A 167 -3.03 0.06 4.48
CA ILE A 167 -2.30 -0.79 3.54
C ILE A 167 -2.80 -0.47 2.13
N LEU A 168 -1.89 -0.05 1.26
CA LEU A 168 -2.17 0.16 -0.17
C LEU A 168 -1.61 -1.02 -0.97
N ALA A 169 -2.48 -1.77 -1.63
CA ALA A 169 -2.10 -2.94 -2.43
C ALA A 169 -2.42 -2.71 -3.90
N ASP A 170 -1.39 -2.64 -4.75
CA ASP A 170 -1.50 -2.45 -6.19
C ASP A 170 -1.34 -3.77 -6.92
N GLU A 171 -2.45 -4.30 -7.46
CA GLU A 171 -2.49 -5.56 -8.21
C GLU A 171 -1.74 -6.70 -7.49
N PRO A 172 -1.99 -6.94 -6.17
CA PRO A 172 -1.10 -7.77 -5.35
C PRO A 172 -1.05 -9.24 -5.76
N THR A 173 -1.91 -9.67 -6.68
CA THR A 173 -2.01 -11.04 -7.21
C THR A 173 -1.59 -11.16 -8.66
N GLY A 174 -1.37 -10.07 -9.37
CA GLY A 174 -1.22 -10.04 -10.83
C GLY A 174 -0.01 -10.81 -11.40
N ASN A 175 0.96 -11.21 -10.56
CA ASN A 175 2.13 -12.04 -10.95
C ASN A 175 2.11 -13.43 -10.32
N LEU A 176 0.96 -13.88 -9.80
CA LEU A 176 0.82 -15.14 -9.09
C LEU A 176 -0.14 -16.09 -9.81
N ASP A 177 0.02 -17.38 -9.59
CA ASP A 177 -0.97 -18.36 -10.00
C ASP A 177 -2.27 -18.24 -9.16
N THR A 178 -3.37 -18.75 -9.69
CA THR A 178 -4.70 -18.62 -9.09
C THR A 178 -4.76 -19.12 -7.63
N LYS A 179 -4.12 -20.25 -7.33
CA LYS A 179 -4.13 -20.82 -5.97
C LYS A 179 -3.39 -19.89 -5.00
N THR A 180 -2.19 -19.47 -5.38
CA THR A 180 -1.36 -18.54 -4.59
C THR A 180 -2.07 -17.20 -4.42
N SER A 181 -2.79 -16.72 -5.45
CA SER A 181 -3.58 -15.49 -5.38
C SER A 181 -4.63 -15.56 -4.26
N TYR A 182 -5.38 -16.64 -4.15
CA TYR A 182 -6.36 -16.80 -3.06
C TYR A 182 -5.70 -16.89 -1.68
N GLU A 183 -4.53 -17.52 -1.58
CA GLU A 183 -3.77 -17.55 -0.32
C GLU A 183 -3.34 -16.14 0.10
N ILE A 184 -2.85 -15.31 -0.83
CA ILE A 184 -2.49 -13.91 -0.58
C ILE A 184 -3.71 -13.09 -0.17
N MET A 185 -4.85 -13.26 -0.86
CA MET A 185 -6.07 -12.53 -0.50
C MET A 185 -6.61 -12.94 0.88
N SER A 186 -6.43 -14.20 1.28
CA SER A 186 -6.74 -14.65 2.65
C SER A 186 -5.88 -13.93 3.70
N ILE A 187 -4.61 -13.60 3.40
CA ILE A 187 -3.76 -12.81 4.29
C ILE A 187 -4.33 -11.38 4.41
N PHE A 188 -4.73 -10.74 3.30
CA PHE A 188 -5.35 -9.42 3.36
C PHE A 188 -6.64 -9.40 4.17
N SER A 189 -7.46 -10.46 4.07
CA SER A 189 -8.67 -10.60 4.89
C SER A 189 -8.33 -10.65 6.38
N LYS A 190 -7.32 -11.43 6.78
CA LYS A 190 -6.84 -11.45 8.17
C LYS A 190 -6.33 -10.10 8.64
N ILE A 191 -5.54 -9.41 7.82
CA ILE A 191 -5.03 -8.07 8.11
C ILE A 191 -6.19 -7.10 8.36
N HIS A 192 -7.24 -7.16 7.55
CA HIS A 192 -8.44 -6.35 7.74
C HIS A 192 -9.19 -6.75 9.03
N ASP A 193 -9.35 -8.05 9.29
CA ASP A 193 -10.04 -8.56 10.50
C ASP A 193 -9.27 -8.18 11.79
N ASP A 194 -7.94 -8.04 11.69
CA ASP A 194 -7.07 -7.53 12.76
C ASP A 194 -7.18 -6.01 12.98
N GLY A 195 -8.04 -5.31 12.22
CA GLY A 195 -8.35 -3.89 12.40
C GLY A 195 -7.63 -2.93 11.46
N ASN A 196 -6.91 -3.43 10.45
CA ASN A 196 -6.22 -2.57 9.49
C ASN A 196 -7.17 -2.08 8.38
N THR A 197 -6.94 -0.88 7.89
CA THR A 197 -7.60 -0.36 6.69
C THR A 197 -6.87 -0.84 5.46
N VAL A 198 -7.57 -1.44 4.50
CA VAL A 198 -6.99 -1.98 3.26
C VAL A 198 -7.60 -1.28 2.05
N VAL A 199 -6.74 -0.73 1.20
CA VAL A 199 -7.11 -0.16 -0.10
C VAL A 199 -6.45 -1.00 -1.19
N LEU A 200 -7.25 -1.75 -1.92
CA LEU A 200 -6.83 -2.65 -2.99
C LEU A 200 -7.08 -2.00 -4.34
N VAL A 201 -6.07 -1.90 -5.18
CA VAL A 201 -6.22 -1.53 -6.60
C VAL A 201 -6.19 -2.82 -7.41
N THR A 202 -7.24 -3.07 -8.19
CA THR A 202 -7.31 -4.25 -9.07
C THR A 202 -8.24 -4.00 -10.26
N HIS A 203 -8.02 -4.73 -11.33
CA HIS A 203 -8.94 -4.81 -12.45
C HIS A 203 -9.68 -6.16 -12.49
N GLU A 204 -9.33 -7.10 -11.61
CA GLU A 204 -9.94 -8.43 -11.49
C GLU A 204 -11.17 -8.37 -10.57
N GLU A 205 -12.34 -8.77 -11.09
CA GLU A 205 -13.59 -8.77 -10.31
C GLU A 205 -13.54 -9.75 -9.13
N ASP A 206 -12.99 -10.93 -9.33
CA ASP A 206 -12.87 -11.95 -8.28
C ASP A 206 -12.04 -11.46 -7.09
N ILE A 207 -10.97 -10.71 -7.38
CA ILE A 207 -10.11 -10.12 -6.37
C ILE A 207 -10.82 -8.95 -5.67
N SER A 208 -11.58 -8.15 -6.41
CA SER A 208 -12.34 -7.04 -5.82
C SER A 208 -13.44 -7.49 -4.85
N ASN A 209 -13.95 -8.72 -4.99
CA ASN A 209 -14.98 -9.29 -4.12
C ASN A 209 -14.53 -9.55 -2.67
N TYR A 210 -13.22 -9.51 -2.39
CA TYR A 210 -12.71 -9.53 -1.01
C TYR A 210 -12.97 -8.21 -0.27
N ALA A 211 -13.11 -7.10 -1.00
CA ALA A 211 -13.41 -5.81 -0.42
C ALA A 211 -14.91 -5.67 -0.10
N LYS A 212 -15.23 -4.97 0.99
CA LYS A 212 -16.62 -4.69 1.38
C LYS A 212 -17.24 -3.53 0.60
N ARG A 213 -16.40 -2.70 -0.03
CA ARG A 213 -16.82 -1.56 -0.86
C ARG A 213 -15.95 -1.46 -2.10
N VAL A 214 -16.59 -1.31 -3.25
CA VAL A 214 -15.91 -1.12 -4.53
C VAL A 214 -16.15 0.30 -5.02
N ILE A 215 -15.06 1.04 -5.29
CA ILE A 215 -15.05 2.38 -5.87
C ILE A 215 -14.62 2.24 -7.32
N ARG A 216 -15.47 2.71 -8.25
CA ARG A 216 -15.19 2.62 -9.69
C ARG A 216 -14.80 4.00 -10.22
N LEU A 217 -13.55 4.13 -10.69
CA LEU A 217 -13.07 5.30 -11.43
C LEU A 217 -13.52 5.19 -12.90
N ARG A 218 -13.99 6.30 -13.45
CA ARG A 218 -14.51 6.39 -14.84
C ARG A 218 -13.77 7.45 -15.62
#